data_ee089ec3e913931f2083f8900fb00aaf
#
_entry.id   ee089ec3e913931f2083f8900fb00aaf
#
_cell.length_a   1.000
_cell.length_b   1.000
_cell.length_c   1.000
_cell.angle_alpha   90.00
_cell.angle_beta   90.00
_cell.angle_gamma   90.00
#
_symmetry.space_group_name_H-M   'P 1'
#
loop_
_entity.id
_entity.type
_entity.pdbx_description
1 polymer ?
#
loop_
_entity_poly.entity_id
_entity_poly.type
_entity_poly.pdbx_seq_one_letter_code
_entity_poly.pdbx_strand_id
1 'polypeptide(L)'
;MRQVRSARRARVLSALCLAVVAALTGSTVSGCSRSPSTPQVLADKGTPYINQMVPKITASVTDGAVGVAVDKPVTVTAQGGVLGPVTLTDAAGEELPGEIGPDGVTWTADEPLDYNEHYTLSATALGLGGVASESLEFESHSPANLTMPYLMPNDGDVVGV
;
A
#
# COMPACT_ATOMS: atom_id res chain seq x y z
N MET A 1 45.03 -15.64 -18.84
CA MET A 1 44.92 -17.05 -19.33
C MET A 1 43.47 -17.51 -19.20
N ARG A 2 42.97 -17.97 -20.38
CA ARG A 2 41.78 -18.79 -20.67
C ARG A 2 40.39 -18.21 -20.41
N GLN A 3 39.85 -17.71 -21.45
CA GLN A 3 38.59 -17.91 -22.16
C GLN A 3 37.94 -19.29 -22.04
N VAL A 4 36.63 -19.38 -21.92
CA VAL A 4 35.71 -20.30 -22.64
C VAL A 4 34.30 -19.70 -22.48
N ARG A 5 33.67 -19.07 -23.37
CA ARG A 5 32.93 -19.31 -24.63
C ARG A 5 32.10 -20.58 -24.63
N SER A 6 30.74 -20.39 -24.70
CA SER A 6 29.82 -21.22 -25.49
C SER A 6 28.40 -20.64 -25.27
N ALA A 7 27.73 -19.98 -26.08
CA ALA A 7 27.28 -19.95 -27.46
C ALA A 7 26.57 -21.24 -27.95
N ARG A 8 25.34 -20.97 -28.46
CA ARG A 8 24.57 -21.71 -29.49
C ARG A 8 23.47 -22.62 -28.94
N ARG A 9 22.29 -22.75 -29.51
CA ARG A 9 21.69 -22.25 -30.77
C ARG A 9 20.18 -22.52 -30.73
N ALA A 10 19.45 -21.62 -31.34
CA ALA A 10 18.09 -21.77 -31.85
C ALA A 10 17.93 -23.06 -32.68
N ARG A 11 16.72 -23.62 -32.69
CA ARG A 11 16.14 -24.28 -33.87
C ARG A 11 14.63 -24.17 -33.88
N VAL A 12 14.19 -23.36 -34.79
CA VAL A 12 12.91 -23.35 -35.49
C VAL A 12 12.70 -24.72 -36.14
N LEU A 13 11.51 -25.27 -35.98
CA LEU A 13 11.00 -26.29 -36.90
C LEU A 13 9.52 -26.00 -37.16
N SER A 14 9.32 -25.48 -38.36
CA SER A 14 8.08 -25.50 -39.11
C SER A 14 7.63 -26.92 -39.35
N ALA A 15 6.37 -27.20 -39.19
CA ALA A 15 5.72 -28.34 -39.86
C ALA A 15 4.37 -27.90 -40.41
N LEU A 16 4.37 -27.81 -41.70
CA LEU A 16 3.26 -27.72 -42.63
C LEU A 16 2.50 -29.06 -42.65
N CYS A 17 1.20 -29.08 -42.55
CA CYS A 17 0.30 -30.13 -43.07
C CYS A 17 -1.04 -29.51 -43.41
N LEU A 18 -1.20 -29.28 -44.66
CA LEU A 18 -2.05 -29.90 -45.67
C LEU A 18 -3.56 -29.85 -45.39
N ALA A 19 -4.18 -29.13 -46.30
CA ALA A 19 -5.60 -29.04 -46.58
C ALA A 19 -6.22 -30.40 -46.93
N VAL A 20 -7.40 -30.70 -46.42
CA VAL A 20 -8.36 -31.60 -47.04
C VAL A 20 -9.72 -30.86 -47.12
N VAL A 21 -10.03 -30.56 -48.35
CA VAL A 21 -11.36 -30.09 -48.79
C VAL A 21 -12.27 -31.32 -48.82
N ALA A 22 -13.36 -31.27 -48.07
CA ALA A 22 -14.53 -32.11 -48.32
C ALA A 22 -15.77 -31.21 -48.24
N ALA A 23 -16.22 -30.87 -49.41
CA ALA A 23 -17.57 -30.28 -49.62
C ALA A 23 -18.60 -31.37 -49.41
N LEU A 24 -19.53 -31.18 -48.50
CA LEU A 24 -20.85 -31.84 -48.51
C LEU A 24 -21.91 -30.86 -48.01
N THR A 25 -22.77 -30.66 -48.92
CA THR A 25 -24.03 -29.88 -48.95
C THR A 25 -24.98 -30.15 -47.80
N GLY A 26 -25.57 -29.09 -47.30
CA GLY A 26 -26.97 -29.12 -46.89
C GLY A 26 -27.27 -29.16 -45.42
N SER A 27 -27.73 -28.07 -44.94
CA SER A 27 -28.89 -27.86 -44.08
C SER A 27 -28.74 -26.59 -43.25
N THR A 28 -29.42 -25.55 -43.67
CA THR A 28 -29.61 -24.35 -42.88
C THR A 28 -30.48 -24.67 -41.68
N VAL A 29 -29.86 -24.94 -40.55
CA VAL A 29 -30.52 -24.84 -39.27
C VAL A 29 -30.21 -23.46 -38.74
N SER A 30 -31.12 -22.52 -38.91
CA SER A 30 -31.13 -21.28 -38.14
C SER A 30 -31.40 -21.62 -36.66
N GLY A 31 -30.40 -22.19 -36.02
CA GLY A 31 -30.33 -22.29 -34.59
C GLY A 31 -29.97 -20.91 -34.05
N CYS A 32 -30.96 -20.21 -33.51
CA CYS A 32 -30.70 -19.11 -32.56
C CYS A 32 -29.80 -19.65 -31.49
N SER A 33 -28.49 -19.45 -31.63
CA SER A 33 -27.55 -19.54 -30.54
C SER A 33 -27.91 -18.42 -29.58
N ARG A 34 -28.88 -18.69 -28.72
CA ARG A 34 -28.92 -18.02 -27.42
C ARG A 34 -27.63 -18.46 -26.73
N SER A 35 -26.60 -17.67 -26.89
CA SER A 35 -25.54 -17.63 -25.88
C SER A 35 -26.24 -17.57 -24.53
N PRO A 36 -25.93 -18.45 -23.59
CA PRO A 36 -26.39 -18.22 -22.25
C PRO A 36 -25.78 -16.87 -21.88
N SER A 37 -26.57 -15.82 -21.94
CA SER A 37 -26.27 -14.57 -21.31
C SER A 37 -26.14 -14.94 -19.82
N THR A 38 -24.90 -15.18 -19.41
CA THR A 38 -24.53 -15.08 -18.01
C THR A 38 -25.27 -13.88 -17.47
N PRO A 39 -26.03 -14.03 -16.40
CA PRO A 39 -26.76 -12.90 -15.84
C PRO A 39 -25.77 -11.86 -15.30
N GLN A 40 -25.27 -11.02 -16.19
CA GLN A 40 -24.52 -9.80 -15.83
C GLN A 40 -25.44 -8.77 -15.16
N VAL A 41 -26.74 -9.05 -15.09
CA VAL A 41 -27.72 -8.13 -14.52
C VAL A 41 -27.66 -8.05 -12.99
N LEU A 42 -26.91 -8.95 -12.32
CA LEU A 42 -26.76 -8.89 -10.88
C LEU A 42 -25.49 -8.17 -10.43
N ALA A 43 -24.54 -7.92 -11.34
CA ALA A 43 -23.31 -7.22 -10.97
C ALA A 43 -23.48 -5.70 -10.92
N ASP A 44 -24.45 -5.15 -11.64
CA ASP A 44 -24.62 -3.70 -11.74
C ASP A 44 -25.76 -3.12 -10.87
N LYS A 45 -26.56 -3.98 -10.24
CA LYS A 45 -27.53 -3.60 -9.20
C LYS A 45 -27.15 -4.11 -7.81
N GLY A 46 -26.00 -4.69 -7.72
CA GLY A 46 -25.43 -5.19 -6.50
C GLY A 46 -24.87 -4.05 -5.69
N THR A 47 -25.72 -3.46 -4.91
CA THR A 47 -25.39 -3.04 -3.57
C THR A 47 -24.90 -1.61 -3.38
N PRO A 48 -25.79 -0.63 -3.54
CA PRO A 48 -25.49 0.69 -3.01
C PRO A 48 -25.25 0.67 -1.48
N TYR A 49 -25.69 -0.37 -0.80
CA TYR A 49 -25.51 -0.52 0.65
C TYR A 49 -24.18 -1.18 1.05
N ILE A 50 -23.61 -2.08 0.24
CA ILE A 50 -22.32 -2.72 0.58
C ILE A 50 -21.18 -1.69 0.51
N ASN A 51 -21.21 -0.80 -0.47
CA ASN A 51 -20.21 0.26 -0.57
C ASN A 51 -20.24 1.23 0.62
N GLN A 52 -21.38 1.35 1.31
CA GLN A 52 -21.50 2.12 2.54
C GLN A 52 -20.97 1.36 3.78
N MET A 53 -20.75 0.06 3.64
CA MET A 53 -20.22 -0.81 4.69
C MET A 53 -18.71 -1.06 4.55
N VAL A 54 -18.07 -0.51 3.50
CA VAL A 54 -16.60 -0.50 3.39
C VAL A 54 -16.06 0.41 4.49
N PRO A 55 -15.09 -0.06 5.28
CA PRO A 55 -14.53 0.75 6.34
C PRO A 55 -13.82 1.99 5.76
N LYS A 56 -13.83 3.07 6.52
CA LYS A 56 -13.10 4.29 6.20
C LYS A 56 -11.92 4.41 7.14
N ILE A 57 -10.73 4.56 6.58
CA ILE A 57 -9.50 4.83 7.31
C ILE A 57 -9.30 6.34 7.39
N THR A 58 -8.88 6.83 8.54
CA THR A 58 -8.54 8.24 8.77
C THR A 58 -7.26 8.28 9.61
N ALA A 59 -6.28 9.03 9.15
CA ALA A 59 -5.04 9.27 9.89
C ALA A 59 -5.02 10.70 10.47
N SER A 60 -4.19 10.91 11.51
CA SER A 60 -3.92 12.25 12.06
C SER A 60 -3.09 13.12 11.13
N VAL A 61 -2.47 12.51 10.12
CA VAL A 61 -1.69 13.15 9.06
C VAL A 61 -2.43 13.03 7.73
N THR A 62 -2.16 13.94 6.81
CA THR A 62 -2.73 13.91 5.45
C THR A 62 -1.65 13.61 4.43
N ASP A 63 -2.06 13.02 3.31
CA ASP A 63 -1.14 12.75 2.20
C ASP A 63 -0.49 14.03 1.68
N GLY A 64 0.84 13.98 1.46
CA GLY A 64 1.65 15.12 1.04
C GLY A 64 1.84 16.20 2.11
N ALA A 65 1.48 15.96 3.38
CA ALA A 65 1.69 16.94 4.45
C ALA A 65 3.18 17.21 4.67
N VAL A 66 3.52 18.48 4.87
CA VAL A 66 4.89 18.93 5.18
C VAL A 66 4.88 19.67 6.50
N GLY A 67 5.91 19.45 7.32
CA GLY A 67 6.04 20.11 8.61
C GLY A 67 5.15 19.49 9.69
N VAL A 68 4.89 18.19 9.61
CA VAL A 68 4.13 17.46 10.61
C VAL A 68 4.83 17.54 11.97
N ALA A 69 4.07 17.87 13.00
CA ALA A 69 4.59 18.04 14.36
C ALA A 69 5.14 16.71 14.90
N VAL A 70 6.37 16.71 15.37
CA VAL A 70 7.07 15.53 15.88
C VAL A 70 6.69 15.18 17.33
N ASP A 71 6.12 16.12 18.07
CA ASP A 71 5.73 15.99 19.48
C ASP A 71 4.38 15.29 19.67
N LYS A 72 3.69 14.95 18.57
CA LYS A 72 2.40 14.27 18.60
C LYS A 72 2.50 12.92 17.94
N PRO A 73 1.98 11.86 18.59
CA PRO A 73 1.97 10.54 17.97
C PRO A 73 1.09 10.54 16.71
N VAL A 74 1.54 9.80 15.71
CA VAL A 74 0.69 9.51 14.55
C VAL A 74 -0.37 8.50 14.97
N THR A 75 -1.62 8.78 14.62
CA THR A 75 -2.75 7.90 14.90
C THR A 75 -3.51 7.56 13.63
N VAL A 76 -4.02 6.34 13.57
CA VAL A 76 -4.88 5.85 12.48
C VAL A 76 -6.14 5.28 13.08
N THR A 77 -7.29 5.63 12.52
CA THR A 77 -8.59 5.16 13.00
C THR A 77 -9.41 4.56 11.86
N ALA A 78 -10.01 3.40 12.10
CA ALA A 78 -10.98 2.79 11.18
C ALA A 78 -12.40 3.05 11.65
N GLN A 79 -13.26 3.46 10.74
CA GLN A 79 -14.70 3.62 10.95
C GLN A 79 -15.45 2.56 10.13
N GLY A 80 -16.39 1.87 10.76
CA GLY A 80 -17.20 0.84 10.09
C GLY A 80 -16.50 -0.50 9.91
N GLY A 81 -15.40 -0.75 10.64
CA GLY A 81 -14.63 -1.99 10.59
C GLY A 81 -13.59 -2.05 11.70
N VAL A 82 -12.69 -3.00 11.61
CA VAL A 82 -11.53 -3.16 12.49
C VAL A 82 -10.25 -2.87 11.71
N LEU A 83 -9.23 -2.32 12.36
CA LEU A 83 -7.92 -2.14 11.76
C LEU A 83 -7.25 -3.51 11.56
N GLY A 84 -6.65 -3.67 10.40
CA GLY A 84 -5.67 -4.70 10.10
C GLY A 84 -4.24 -4.20 10.35
N PRO A 85 -3.26 -4.72 9.62
CA PRO A 85 -1.89 -4.25 9.70
C PRO A 85 -1.79 -2.74 9.39
N VAL A 86 -1.04 -2.03 10.25
CA VAL A 86 -0.65 -0.64 10.06
C VAL A 86 0.87 -0.61 10.15
N THR A 87 1.52 0.01 9.20
CA THR A 87 2.97 0.19 9.15
C THR A 87 3.30 1.65 8.92
N LEU A 88 4.22 2.20 9.70
CA LEU A 88 4.80 3.52 9.54
C LEU A 88 6.29 3.34 9.33
N THR A 89 6.81 3.71 8.15
CA THR A 89 8.22 3.54 7.81
C THR A 89 8.86 4.89 7.48
N ASP A 90 10.12 5.03 7.82
CA ASP A 90 10.95 6.18 7.45
C ASP A 90 11.53 6.04 6.02
N ALA A 91 12.31 7.03 5.57
CA ALA A 91 12.97 7.02 4.26
C ALA A 91 14.05 5.92 4.14
N ALA A 92 14.59 5.42 5.24
CA ALA A 92 15.54 4.31 5.25
C ALA A 92 14.84 2.96 5.16
N GLY A 93 13.51 2.92 5.30
CA GLY A 93 12.69 1.72 5.33
C GLY A 93 12.64 1.06 6.72
N GLU A 94 13.03 1.79 7.77
CA GLU A 94 12.89 1.35 9.15
C GLU A 94 11.44 1.56 9.60
N GLU A 95 10.86 0.53 10.22
CA GLU A 95 9.48 0.57 10.70
C GLU A 95 9.42 1.15 12.10
N LEU A 96 8.62 2.21 12.29
CA LEU A 96 8.34 2.76 13.61
C LEU A 96 7.32 1.89 14.32
N PRO A 97 7.59 1.51 15.59
CA PRO A 97 6.67 0.72 16.38
C PRO A 97 5.37 1.47 16.67
N GLY A 98 4.30 0.71 16.82
CA GLY A 98 3.00 1.23 17.21
C GLY A 98 2.03 0.11 17.51
N GLU A 99 1.01 0.42 18.29
CA GLU A 99 0.05 -0.56 18.78
C GLU A 99 -1.38 -0.24 18.36
N ILE A 100 -2.13 -1.31 18.07
CA ILE A 100 -3.59 -1.22 17.92
C ILE A 100 -4.20 -1.27 19.31
N GLY A 101 -4.98 -0.26 19.65
CA GLY A 101 -5.66 -0.16 20.91
C GLY A 101 -6.66 -1.30 21.16
N PRO A 102 -7.11 -1.47 22.40
CA PRO A 102 -8.04 -2.55 22.77
C PRO A 102 -9.41 -2.42 22.10
N ASP A 103 -9.71 -1.27 21.51
CA ASP A 103 -10.91 -1.02 20.72
C ASP A 103 -10.85 -1.71 19.33
N GLY A 104 -9.66 -2.12 18.89
CA GLY A 104 -9.42 -2.75 17.60
C GLY A 104 -9.61 -1.82 16.38
N VAL A 105 -9.79 -0.52 16.63
CA VAL A 105 -10.10 0.47 15.57
C VAL A 105 -9.13 1.64 15.54
N THR A 106 -8.30 1.79 16.58
CA THR A 106 -7.31 2.88 16.69
C THR A 106 -5.92 2.31 16.78
N TRP A 107 -5.01 2.76 15.95
CA TRP A 107 -3.58 2.51 16.04
C TRP A 107 -2.86 3.79 16.43
N THR A 108 -1.83 3.68 17.23
CA THR A 108 -1.01 4.82 17.67
C THR A 108 0.46 4.44 17.59
N ALA A 109 1.29 5.32 17.03
CA ALA A 109 2.73 5.17 17.06
C ALA A 109 3.23 5.31 18.50
N ASP A 110 4.14 4.42 18.91
CA ASP A 110 4.71 4.41 20.27
C ASP A 110 5.84 5.43 20.44
N GLU A 111 6.48 5.79 19.33
CA GLU A 111 7.61 6.69 19.29
C GLU A 111 7.27 8.00 18.57
N PRO A 112 7.88 9.13 18.99
CA PRO A 112 7.77 10.38 18.28
C PRO A 112 8.49 10.30 16.93
N LEU A 113 8.07 11.15 15.98
CA LEU A 113 8.75 11.28 14.69
C LEU A 113 10.10 11.98 14.85
N ASP A 114 11.06 11.61 14.02
CA ASP A 114 12.30 12.36 13.86
C ASP A 114 12.08 13.66 13.09
N TYR A 115 12.98 14.62 13.25
CA TYR A 115 12.94 15.88 12.52
C TYR A 115 13.48 15.72 11.10
N ASN A 116 12.86 16.43 10.14
CA ASN A 116 13.31 16.50 8.75
C ASN A 116 13.38 15.12 8.07
N GLU A 117 12.40 14.27 8.37
CA GLU A 117 12.33 12.91 7.86
C GLU A 117 11.06 12.70 7.03
N HIS A 118 11.15 11.83 6.01
CA HIS A 118 10.03 11.40 5.20
C HIS A 118 9.48 10.09 5.73
N TYR A 119 8.17 10.01 5.81
CA TYR A 119 7.45 8.85 6.30
C TYR A 119 6.43 8.35 5.31
N THR A 120 6.28 7.04 5.26
CA THR A 120 5.22 6.34 4.55
C THR A 120 4.36 5.58 5.54
N LEU A 121 3.08 5.93 5.61
CA LEU A 121 2.09 5.26 6.43
C LEU A 121 1.20 4.39 5.55
N SER A 122 1.14 3.10 5.83
CA SER A 122 0.23 2.16 5.17
C SER A 122 -0.70 1.54 6.20
N ALA A 123 -1.98 1.52 5.91
CA ALA A 123 -3.00 0.97 6.80
C ALA A 123 -4.04 0.18 6.03
N THR A 124 -4.55 -0.87 6.65
CA THR A 124 -5.67 -1.65 6.14
C THR A 124 -6.79 -1.73 7.18
N ALA A 125 -8.01 -1.88 6.73
CA ALA A 125 -9.16 -2.10 7.61
C ALA A 125 -10.13 -3.10 6.97
N LEU A 126 -10.76 -3.92 7.79
CA LEU A 126 -11.72 -4.92 7.38
C LEU A 126 -13.11 -4.58 7.95
N GLY A 127 -14.08 -4.46 7.08
CA GLY A 127 -15.49 -4.22 7.42
C GLY A 127 -16.43 -5.19 6.72
N LEU A 128 -17.72 -5.05 6.99
CA LEU A 128 -18.75 -5.90 6.38
C LEU A 128 -18.82 -5.74 4.84
N GLY A 129 -18.43 -4.58 4.33
CA GLY A 129 -18.41 -4.29 2.89
C GLY A 129 -17.09 -4.66 2.20
N GLY A 130 -16.10 -5.20 2.93
CA GLY A 130 -14.81 -5.59 2.37
C GLY A 130 -13.62 -4.98 3.09
N VAL A 131 -12.49 -4.91 2.38
CA VAL A 131 -11.22 -4.35 2.88
C VAL A 131 -11.04 -2.95 2.30
N ALA A 132 -10.65 -2.02 3.14
CA ALA A 132 -10.10 -0.73 2.74
C ALA A 132 -8.58 -0.73 2.96
N SER A 133 -7.86 -0.01 2.11
CA SER A 133 -6.43 0.23 2.25
C SER A 133 -6.14 1.69 1.98
N GLU A 134 -5.25 2.27 2.77
CA GLU A 134 -4.80 3.66 2.65
C GLU A 134 -3.28 3.67 2.69
N SER A 135 -2.67 4.52 1.87
CA SER A 135 -1.23 4.77 1.89
C SER A 135 -1.00 6.27 1.77
N LEU A 136 -0.26 6.84 2.70
CA LEU A 136 0.01 8.26 2.83
C LEU A 136 1.51 8.48 2.93
N GLU A 137 1.99 9.55 2.29
CA GLU A 137 3.37 10.03 2.43
C GLU A 137 3.36 11.41 3.07
N PHE A 138 4.25 11.67 3.99
CA PHE A 138 4.37 12.97 4.64
C PHE A 138 5.79 13.25 5.13
N GLU A 139 6.07 14.52 5.41
CA GLU A 139 7.35 14.99 5.91
C GLU A 139 7.17 15.61 7.29
N SER A 140 8.05 15.26 8.22
CA SER A 140 8.07 15.83 9.56
C SER A 140 8.65 17.24 9.57
N HIS A 141 8.47 17.94 10.69
CA HIS A 141 8.95 19.31 10.85
C HIS A 141 10.46 19.41 10.74
N SER A 142 10.91 20.34 9.89
CA SER A 142 12.33 20.70 9.75
C SER A 142 12.60 22.00 10.53
N PRO A 143 13.28 21.94 11.69
CA PRO A 143 13.56 23.15 12.45
C PRO A 143 14.59 24.01 11.74
N ALA A 144 14.29 25.30 11.58
CA ALA A 144 15.17 26.25 10.91
C ALA A 144 16.49 26.49 11.67
N ASN A 145 16.49 26.25 12.99
CA ASN A 145 17.66 26.41 13.85
C ASN A 145 17.70 25.30 14.90
N LEU A 146 18.72 24.48 14.86
CA LEU A 146 19.05 23.56 15.93
C LEU A 146 19.93 24.31 16.93
N THR A 147 19.41 24.62 18.11
CA THR A 147 20.20 25.17 19.21
C THR A 147 20.94 24.02 19.85
N MET A 148 22.22 23.90 19.57
CA MET A 148 23.09 23.00 20.33
C MET A 148 23.31 23.61 21.71
N PRO A 149 22.88 22.97 22.82
CA PRO A 149 23.22 23.45 24.15
C PRO A 149 24.73 23.34 24.31
N TYR A 150 25.35 24.49 24.41
CA TYR A 150 26.77 24.54 24.75
C TYR A 150 26.90 24.42 26.27
N LEU A 151 27.30 23.25 26.71
CA LEU A 151 27.52 23.02 28.14
C LEU A 151 28.93 23.56 28.52
N MET A 152 28.94 24.62 29.28
CA MET A 152 30.10 25.04 30.03
C MET A 152 29.86 24.70 31.53
N PRO A 153 30.78 24.21 32.24
CA PRO A 153 32.22 24.10 31.97
C PRO A 153 32.64 22.85 31.20
N ASN A 154 33.74 22.93 30.47
CA ASN A 154 34.38 21.78 29.85
C ASN A 154 35.09 20.92 30.93
N ASP A 155 35.39 19.67 30.56
CA ASP A 155 36.15 18.78 31.45
C ASP A 155 37.49 19.38 31.78
N GLY A 156 37.76 19.57 33.08
CA GLY A 156 38.96 20.25 33.61
C GLY A 156 38.79 21.73 33.91
N ASP A 157 37.66 22.34 33.64
CA ASP A 157 37.40 23.74 34.02
C ASP A 157 37.12 23.85 35.53
N VAL A 158 37.77 24.84 36.16
CA VAL A 158 37.53 25.18 37.56
C VAL A 158 36.38 26.17 37.65
N VAL A 159 35.25 25.71 38.16
CA VAL A 159 34.10 26.58 38.44
C VAL A 159 34.26 27.20 39.82
N GLY A 160 34.29 28.54 39.90
CA GLY A 160 34.29 29.25 41.13
C GLY A 160 33.02 29.05 41.93
N VAL A 161 33.16 28.92 43.25
CA VAL A 161 32.09 28.95 44.25
C VAL A 161 31.91 30.34 44.80
#